data_ff832fd59c4e657ce635d8e68356c2c0
#
_entry.id   ff832fd59c4e657ce635d8e68356c2c0
#
_cell.length_a   1.000
_cell.length_b   1.000
_cell.length_c   1.000
_cell.angle_alpha   90.00
_cell.angle_beta   90.00
_cell.angle_gamma   90.00
#
_symmetry.space_group_name_H-M   'P 1'
#
loop_
_entity.id
_entity.type
_entity.pdbx_description
1 polymer ?
#
loop_
_entity_poly.entity_id
_entity_poly.type
_entity_poly.pdbx_seq_one_letter_code
_entity_poly.pdbx_strand_id
1 'polypeptide(L)'
;MGLRHYESFFMEFRMYWIVNHSLDPTFNLALEEYFLGRIEPGHPGYAILWQNSPAIVVGRFQNTRQEVNADFVRGISVVRRMTGGGAVYHDAGTLNYTFIHHLDKEGALPAFSEAGKPIAEALQKLGLPVTFSGRNDLMLDGLKVAGVAHCRRGMRYLHHGCILVNSDLDVLSQALNVDPAKYKSKGVASVRSRVGNLAEYLSVHSPDLPPLTVQRVRDAIMEHRSGDEYRMNAADFVAITRLRDAKYSTWDWTYGASPPFTERKAQRFPWGKVEVSYDIRQGSVVECHFYGDFFMAGPGKSLTDEVSSCEIYDLE
;
A
#
# COMPACT_ATOMS: atom_id res chain seq x y z
N MET A 1 -3.90 -31.36 17.89
CA MET A 1 -2.43 -31.38 17.72
C MET A 1 -2.13 -30.64 16.43
N GLY A 2 -1.82 -29.35 16.43
CA GLY A 2 -1.68 -28.54 15.18
C GLY A 2 -1.54 -27.02 15.36
N LEU A 3 -1.19 -26.51 16.55
CA LEU A 3 -1.17 -25.06 16.83
C LEU A 3 0.21 -24.52 17.21
N ARG A 4 1.32 -25.17 16.85
CA ARG A 4 2.66 -24.75 17.31
C ARG A 4 3.64 -24.34 16.21
N HIS A 5 3.23 -23.97 14.99
CA HIS A 5 4.20 -23.67 13.93
C HIS A 5 4.12 -22.27 13.34
N TYR A 6 3.28 -21.35 13.88
CA TYR A 6 3.17 -19.98 13.37
C TYR A 6 3.71 -18.88 14.31
N GLU A 7 4.27 -19.24 15.46
CA GLU A 7 4.61 -18.24 16.50
C GLU A 7 5.89 -17.44 16.27
N SER A 8 6.62 -17.59 15.15
CA SER A 8 7.89 -16.87 15.03
C SER A 8 8.25 -16.34 13.64
N PHE A 9 7.32 -16.14 12.71
CA PHE A 9 7.70 -15.78 11.33
C PHE A 9 8.51 -14.47 11.22
N PHE A 10 8.38 -13.53 12.15
CA PHE A 10 9.13 -12.27 12.13
C PHE A 10 10.06 -12.03 13.32
N MET A 11 10.05 -12.84 14.36
CA MET A 11 10.87 -12.62 15.56
C MET A 11 12.33 -13.08 15.45
N GLU A 12 12.71 -13.85 14.43
CA GLU A 12 14.08 -14.37 14.25
C GLU A 12 14.80 -13.86 12.99
N PHE A 13 14.15 -13.09 12.12
CA PHE A 13 14.79 -12.66 10.88
C PHE A 13 15.63 -11.39 11.08
N ARG A 14 16.97 -11.57 11.08
CA ARG A 14 17.91 -10.46 10.86
C ARG A 14 17.65 -9.91 9.46
N MET A 15 17.00 -8.76 9.33
CA MET A 15 16.80 -8.08 8.06
C MET A 15 17.90 -7.05 7.80
N TYR A 16 18.22 -6.81 6.54
CA TYR A 16 19.01 -5.63 6.17
C TYR A 16 18.13 -4.39 6.18
N TRP A 17 18.48 -3.41 7.02
CA TRP A 17 17.78 -2.14 7.13
C TRP A 17 18.36 -1.14 6.14
N ILE A 18 17.60 -0.84 5.09
CA ILE A 18 18.05 0.05 4.02
C ILE A 18 17.94 1.49 4.48
N VAL A 19 19.06 2.21 4.45
CA VAL A 19 19.11 3.66 4.69
C VAL A 19 18.62 4.38 3.46
N ASN A 20 17.49 5.06 3.59
CA ASN A 20 16.87 5.85 2.53
C ASN A 20 16.44 7.23 3.05
N HIS A 21 16.94 8.29 2.43
CA HIS A 21 16.63 9.68 2.75
C HIS A 21 15.82 10.38 1.63
N SER A 22 15.49 9.65 0.56
CA SER A 22 14.70 10.21 -0.55
C SER A 22 13.29 10.54 -0.10
N LEU A 23 12.80 11.72 -0.48
CA LEU A 23 11.41 12.12 -0.36
C LEU A 23 10.66 12.04 -1.71
N ASP A 24 11.33 11.61 -2.78
CA ASP A 24 10.73 11.40 -4.11
C ASP A 24 9.87 10.13 -4.10
N PRO A 25 8.53 10.25 -4.24
CA PRO A 25 7.64 9.09 -4.20
C PRO A 25 7.90 8.11 -5.33
N THR A 26 8.35 8.56 -6.50
CA THR A 26 8.66 7.70 -7.64
C THR A 26 9.94 6.89 -7.41
N PHE A 27 10.95 7.52 -6.80
CA PHE A 27 12.18 6.84 -6.40
C PHE A 27 11.91 5.80 -5.30
N ASN A 28 11.12 6.16 -4.29
CA ASN A 28 10.82 5.26 -3.17
C ASN A 28 10.05 4.01 -3.63
N LEU A 29 9.11 4.15 -4.55
CA LEU A 29 8.41 3.00 -5.15
C LEU A 29 9.31 2.16 -6.06
N ALA A 30 10.24 2.78 -6.79
CA ALA A 30 11.23 2.07 -7.58
C ALA A 30 12.22 1.31 -6.69
N LEU A 31 12.61 1.88 -5.56
CA LEU A 31 13.47 1.26 -4.56
C LEU A 31 12.84 -0.04 -4.00
N GLU A 32 11.56 -0.03 -3.66
CA GLU A 32 10.84 -1.24 -3.23
C GLU A 32 10.89 -2.34 -4.29
N GLU A 33 10.60 -2.02 -5.55
CA GLU A 33 10.63 -3.01 -6.63
C GLU A 33 12.03 -3.52 -6.93
N TYR A 34 13.03 -2.66 -6.85
CA TYR A 34 14.43 -3.03 -7.05
C TYR A 34 14.87 -4.08 -6.02
N PHE A 35 14.63 -3.83 -4.73
CA PHE A 35 15.01 -4.76 -3.68
C PHE A 35 14.14 -6.04 -3.68
N LEU A 36 12.86 -5.94 -4.06
CA LEU A 36 12.04 -7.13 -4.30
C LEU A 36 12.64 -8.00 -5.41
N GLY A 37 13.21 -7.40 -6.44
CA GLY A 37 13.90 -8.10 -7.52
C GLY A 37 15.17 -8.81 -7.09
N ARG A 38 15.81 -8.40 -5.99
CA ARG A 38 17.09 -8.91 -5.49
C ARG A 38 16.97 -9.98 -4.40
N ILE A 39 15.77 -10.19 -3.87
CA ILE A 39 15.58 -11.19 -2.80
C ILE A 39 15.69 -12.59 -3.39
N GLU A 40 16.52 -13.43 -2.79
CA GLU A 40 16.80 -14.81 -3.22
C GLU A 40 16.56 -15.78 -2.04
N PRO A 41 16.43 -17.09 -2.28
CA PRO A 41 16.32 -18.08 -1.21
C PRO A 41 17.46 -17.97 -0.20
N GLY A 42 17.12 -18.00 1.09
CA GLY A 42 18.10 -17.88 2.19
C GLY A 42 18.56 -16.45 2.50
N HIS A 43 18.10 -15.45 1.74
CA HIS A 43 18.39 -14.06 2.07
C HIS A 43 17.58 -13.62 3.32
N PRO A 44 18.17 -12.90 4.28
CA PRO A 44 17.50 -12.54 5.54
C PRO A 44 16.32 -11.58 5.36
N GLY A 45 16.20 -10.92 4.24
CA GLY A 45 15.17 -9.92 3.97
C GLY A 45 15.68 -8.48 3.96
N TYR A 46 14.84 -7.57 3.51
CA TYR A 46 15.08 -6.13 3.56
C TYR A 46 13.95 -5.42 4.31
N ALA A 47 14.31 -4.42 5.11
CA ALA A 47 13.39 -3.50 5.77
C ALA A 47 13.73 -2.06 5.40
N ILE A 48 12.71 -1.24 5.19
CA ILE A 48 12.87 0.16 4.80
C ILE A 48 11.91 1.01 5.62
N LEU A 49 12.39 2.11 6.21
CA LEU A 49 11.54 3.19 6.74
C LEU A 49 11.74 4.42 5.86
N TRP A 50 10.65 4.93 5.30
CA TRP A 50 10.72 5.99 4.30
C TRP A 50 9.55 6.97 4.40
N GLN A 51 9.73 8.16 3.83
CA GLN A 51 8.73 9.22 3.75
C GLN A 51 8.66 9.74 2.33
N ASN A 52 7.55 10.37 1.98
CA ASN A 52 7.40 11.10 0.72
C ASN A 52 7.20 12.60 0.98
N SER A 53 7.60 13.42 0.04
CA SER A 53 6.96 14.72 -0.20
C SER A 53 5.47 14.48 -0.48
N PRO A 54 4.60 15.51 -0.36
CA PRO A 54 3.17 15.34 -0.57
C PRO A 54 2.83 14.58 -1.85
N ALA A 55 2.16 13.43 -1.70
CA ALA A 55 1.85 12.53 -2.80
C ALA A 55 0.56 11.74 -2.57
N ILE A 56 -0.19 11.52 -3.65
CA ILE A 56 -1.24 10.51 -3.71
C ILE A 56 -0.66 9.25 -4.32
N VAL A 57 -0.76 8.14 -3.60
CA VAL A 57 -0.27 6.83 -4.03
C VAL A 57 -1.46 5.94 -4.34
N VAL A 58 -1.76 5.77 -5.64
CA VAL A 58 -2.85 4.89 -6.08
C VAL A 58 -2.41 3.43 -6.11
N GLY A 59 -3.34 2.54 -5.83
CA GLY A 59 -3.10 1.09 -5.90
C GLY A 59 -2.92 0.60 -7.34
N ARG A 60 -2.24 -0.54 -7.48
CA ARG A 60 -1.89 -1.13 -8.78
C ARG A 60 -3.07 -1.25 -9.75
N PHE A 61 -4.24 -1.61 -9.23
CA PHE A 61 -5.44 -1.94 -10.02
C PHE A 61 -6.51 -0.84 -9.99
N GLN A 62 -6.21 0.35 -9.46
CA GLN A 62 -7.16 1.44 -9.42
C GLN A 62 -7.14 2.26 -10.72
N ASN A 63 -8.29 2.79 -11.09
CA ASN A 63 -8.39 3.82 -12.12
C ASN A 63 -8.00 5.18 -11.52
N THR A 64 -6.81 5.66 -11.83
CA THR A 64 -6.26 6.91 -11.25
C THR A 64 -7.18 8.10 -11.46
N ARG A 65 -7.80 8.22 -12.63
CA ARG A 65 -8.70 9.33 -12.97
C ARG A 65 -9.97 9.35 -12.12
N GLN A 66 -10.40 8.19 -11.64
CA GLN A 66 -11.59 8.07 -10.78
C GLN A 66 -11.25 8.26 -9.30
N GLU A 67 -10.07 7.83 -8.87
CA GLU A 67 -9.67 7.85 -7.45
C GLU A 67 -9.13 9.21 -6.99
N VAL A 68 -8.61 10.02 -7.93
CA VAL A 68 -7.94 11.28 -7.61
C VAL A 68 -8.81 12.47 -8.01
N ASN A 69 -8.98 13.41 -7.08
CA ASN A 69 -9.65 14.68 -7.35
C ASN A 69 -8.68 15.61 -8.09
N ALA A 70 -8.78 15.63 -9.43
CA ALA A 70 -7.87 16.36 -10.31
C ALA A 70 -7.84 17.87 -10.05
N ASP A 71 -8.96 18.44 -9.58
CA ASP A 71 -9.05 19.88 -9.33
C ASP A 71 -8.31 20.28 -8.05
N PHE A 72 -8.26 19.38 -7.09
CA PHE A 72 -7.62 19.63 -5.79
C PHE A 72 -6.10 19.37 -5.80
N VAL A 73 -5.64 18.35 -6.51
CA VAL A 73 -4.24 17.84 -6.43
C VAL A 73 -3.20 18.68 -7.19
N ARG A 74 -3.48 19.91 -7.52
CA ARG A 74 -2.48 20.80 -8.16
C ARG A 74 -1.28 20.98 -7.25
N GLY A 75 -0.08 20.54 -7.72
CA GLY A 75 1.16 20.59 -6.94
C GLY A 75 1.40 19.40 -6.02
N ILE A 76 0.50 18.41 -5.96
CA ILE A 76 0.68 17.14 -5.27
C ILE A 76 1.05 16.07 -6.29
N SER A 77 2.11 15.31 -6.03
CA SER A 77 2.51 14.20 -6.91
C SER A 77 1.46 13.08 -6.89
N VAL A 78 1.12 12.56 -8.07
CA VAL A 78 0.29 11.37 -8.19
C VAL A 78 1.14 10.23 -8.74
N VAL A 79 1.22 9.13 -8.01
CA VAL A 79 2.06 7.98 -8.36
C VAL A 79 1.29 6.67 -8.16
N ARG A 80 1.68 5.63 -8.87
CA ARG A 80 1.08 4.29 -8.74
C ARG A 80 2.07 3.31 -8.13
N ARG A 81 1.67 2.63 -7.04
CA ARG A 81 2.46 1.55 -6.43
C ARG A 81 2.21 0.20 -7.10
N MET A 82 3.10 -0.77 -6.85
CA MET A 82 2.99 -2.13 -7.40
C MET A 82 1.97 -3.03 -6.69
N THR A 83 1.57 -2.67 -5.47
CA THR A 83 0.61 -3.43 -4.65
C THR A 83 -0.82 -3.00 -4.93
N GLY A 84 -1.79 -3.88 -4.67
CA GLY A 84 -3.21 -3.55 -4.72
C GLY A 84 -3.67 -2.65 -3.57
N GLY A 85 -4.98 -2.61 -3.33
CA GLY A 85 -5.62 -1.77 -2.31
C GLY A 85 -5.99 -0.38 -2.79
N GLY A 86 -6.59 0.42 -1.91
CA GLY A 86 -7.09 1.78 -2.19
C GLY A 86 -5.99 2.83 -2.27
N ALA A 87 -6.34 4.02 -2.79
CA ALA A 87 -5.45 5.18 -2.81
C ALA A 87 -5.23 5.72 -1.40
N VAL A 88 -4.03 6.25 -1.16
CA VAL A 88 -3.61 6.87 0.09
C VAL A 88 -2.93 8.21 -0.19
N TYR A 89 -2.91 9.08 0.82
CA TYR A 89 -2.16 10.33 0.81
C TYR A 89 -0.97 10.22 1.74
N HIS A 90 0.18 10.68 1.30
CA HIS A 90 1.43 10.78 2.07
C HIS A 90 1.88 12.22 2.15
N ASP A 91 2.39 12.60 3.31
CA ASP A 91 3.02 13.90 3.59
C ASP A 91 4.14 13.74 4.64
N ALA A 92 4.66 14.85 5.15
CA ALA A 92 5.69 14.85 6.19
C ALA A 92 5.22 14.21 7.51
N GLY A 93 3.91 14.11 7.74
CA GLY A 93 3.29 13.48 8.92
C GLY A 93 3.05 11.97 8.75
N THR A 94 3.37 11.41 7.58
CA THR A 94 3.22 9.97 7.30
C THR A 94 4.57 9.27 7.35
N LEU A 95 4.66 8.15 8.09
CA LEU A 95 5.80 7.24 8.02
C LEU A 95 5.41 5.98 7.25
N ASN A 96 6.19 5.65 6.23
CA ASN A 96 6.02 4.41 5.50
C ASN A 96 7.06 3.38 5.95
N TYR A 97 6.67 2.11 5.90
CA TYR A 97 7.56 0.99 6.12
C TYR A 97 7.38 -0.08 5.05
N THR A 98 8.43 -0.84 4.79
CA THR A 98 8.42 -1.94 3.83
C THR A 98 9.23 -3.10 4.36
N PHE A 99 8.69 -4.31 4.27
CA PHE A 99 9.38 -5.57 4.53
C PHE A 99 9.37 -6.41 3.26
N ILE A 100 10.53 -6.93 2.89
CA ILE A 100 10.74 -7.74 1.68
C ILE A 100 11.38 -9.07 2.09
N HIS A 101 10.75 -10.17 1.72
CA HIS A 101 11.20 -11.52 2.05
C HIS A 101 11.14 -12.46 0.87
N HIS A 102 11.91 -13.53 0.94
CA HIS A 102 11.71 -14.73 0.15
C HIS A 102 10.82 -15.70 0.95
N LEU A 103 9.75 -16.21 0.34
CA LEU A 103 8.88 -17.20 0.95
C LEU A 103 9.53 -18.59 0.85
N ASP A 104 9.52 -19.35 1.92
CA ASP A 104 10.13 -20.69 1.95
C ASP A 104 9.27 -21.76 1.27
N LYS A 105 7.97 -21.52 1.16
CA LYS A 105 7.00 -22.47 0.61
C LYS A 105 5.99 -21.78 -0.30
N GLU A 106 5.57 -22.48 -1.32
CA GLU A 106 4.36 -22.11 -2.06
C GLU A 106 3.14 -22.30 -1.16
N GLY A 107 2.21 -21.33 -1.22
CA GLY A 107 0.99 -21.37 -0.41
C GLY A 107 0.36 -20.01 -0.20
N ALA A 108 -0.48 -19.92 0.82
CA ALA A 108 -1.10 -18.67 1.22
C ALA A 108 -0.03 -17.64 1.68
N LEU A 109 -0.30 -16.37 1.38
CA LEU A 109 0.51 -15.28 1.90
C LEU A 109 0.31 -15.14 3.41
N PRO A 110 1.31 -14.63 4.15
CA PRO A 110 1.15 -14.26 5.55
C PRO A 110 -0.05 -13.32 5.73
N ALA A 111 -0.79 -13.47 6.82
CA ALA A 111 -1.84 -12.51 7.15
C ALA A 111 -1.23 -11.11 7.34
N PHE A 112 -2.00 -10.07 7.03
CA PHE A 112 -1.52 -8.69 7.20
C PHE A 112 -1.11 -8.40 8.65
N SER A 113 -1.82 -8.98 9.63
CA SER A 113 -1.50 -8.88 11.05
C SER A 113 -0.18 -9.55 11.41
N GLU A 114 0.15 -10.67 10.79
CA GLU A 114 1.43 -11.36 10.99
C GLU A 114 2.58 -10.53 10.42
N ALA A 115 2.44 -10.10 9.15
CA ALA A 115 3.46 -9.31 8.47
C ALA A 115 3.68 -7.92 9.11
N GLY A 116 2.63 -7.30 9.65
CA GLY A 116 2.69 -6.00 10.31
C GLY A 116 2.93 -6.05 11.83
N LYS A 117 3.06 -7.23 12.42
CA LYS A 117 3.22 -7.41 13.88
C LYS A 117 4.37 -6.58 14.48
N PRO A 118 5.58 -6.52 13.90
CA PRO A 118 6.66 -5.71 14.46
C PRO A 118 6.32 -4.22 14.56
N ILE A 119 5.56 -3.71 13.60
CA ILE A 119 5.10 -2.31 13.63
C ILE A 119 4.09 -2.09 14.75
N ALA A 120 3.10 -2.98 14.88
CA ALA A 120 2.11 -2.88 15.95
C ALA A 120 2.76 -2.94 17.34
N GLU A 121 3.70 -3.85 17.56
CA GLU A 121 4.44 -3.99 18.83
C GLU A 121 5.27 -2.74 19.15
N ALA A 122 5.96 -2.15 18.16
CA ALA A 122 6.69 -0.90 18.36
C ALA A 122 5.78 0.28 18.74
N LEU A 123 4.61 0.38 18.10
CA LEU A 123 3.61 1.40 18.44
C LEU A 123 2.99 1.18 19.83
N GLN A 124 2.72 -0.07 20.20
CA GLN A 124 2.19 -0.41 21.53
C GLN A 124 3.15 -0.03 22.66
N LYS A 125 4.47 -0.16 22.45
CA LYS A 125 5.48 0.31 23.43
C LYS A 125 5.53 1.83 23.59
N LEU A 126 5.05 2.58 22.59
CA LEU A 126 4.86 4.03 22.71
C LEU A 126 3.58 4.42 23.48
N GLY A 127 2.82 3.44 23.99
CA GLY A 127 1.54 3.67 24.67
C GLY A 127 0.35 3.79 23.71
N LEU A 128 0.48 3.32 22.49
CA LEU A 128 -0.57 3.35 21.46
C LEU A 128 -1.19 1.94 21.33
N PRO A 129 -2.36 1.65 21.90
CA PRO A 129 -2.97 0.31 21.89
C PRO A 129 -3.59 -0.04 20.52
N VAL A 130 -2.74 -0.05 19.50
CA VAL A 130 -3.15 -0.38 18.13
C VAL A 130 -3.48 -1.85 17.97
N THR A 131 -4.46 -2.16 17.13
CA THR A 131 -4.88 -3.53 16.80
C THR A 131 -5.17 -3.66 15.32
N PHE A 132 -4.89 -4.83 14.74
CA PHE A 132 -5.34 -5.11 13.37
C PHE A 132 -6.85 -5.40 13.36
N SER A 133 -7.57 -4.79 12.41
CA SER A 133 -8.99 -4.99 12.22
C SER A 133 -9.33 -5.05 10.73
N GLY A 134 -10.32 -5.88 10.42
CA GLY A 134 -10.67 -6.12 9.04
C GLY A 134 -9.57 -6.87 8.28
N ARG A 135 -9.38 -6.49 7.01
CA ARG A 135 -8.41 -7.18 6.15
C ARG A 135 -7.01 -6.58 6.27
N ASN A 136 -6.89 -5.25 6.26
CA ASN A 136 -5.62 -4.56 6.06
C ASN A 136 -5.54 -3.19 6.77
N ASP A 137 -6.25 -3.00 7.86
CA ASP A 137 -6.25 -1.76 8.62
C ASP A 137 -5.64 -1.95 10.01
N LEU A 138 -4.77 -1.05 10.43
CA LEU A 138 -4.34 -0.90 11.82
C LEU A 138 -5.20 0.17 12.47
N MET A 139 -5.86 -0.18 13.55
CA MET A 139 -6.87 0.63 14.23
C MET A 139 -6.38 1.10 15.58
N LEU A 140 -6.78 2.29 15.96
CA LEU A 140 -6.60 2.88 17.28
C LEU A 140 -7.89 3.64 17.64
N ASP A 141 -8.53 3.26 18.73
CA ASP A 141 -9.78 3.87 19.22
C ASP A 141 -10.86 4.02 18.13
N GLY A 142 -11.07 2.94 17.35
CA GLY A 142 -12.06 2.90 16.29
C GLY A 142 -11.68 3.63 14.99
N LEU A 143 -10.56 4.34 14.96
CA LEU A 143 -10.04 5.04 13.78
C LEU A 143 -8.92 4.23 13.12
N LYS A 144 -8.87 4.24 11.79
CA LYS A 144 -7.77 3.70 11.04
C LYS A 144 -6.56 4.63 11.14
N VAL A 145 -5.45 4.13 11.67
CA VAL A 145 -4.18 4.88 11.83
C VAL A 145 -3.08 4.39 10.89
N ALA A 146 -3.25 3.22 10.28
CA ALA A 146 -2.37 2.77 9.22
C ALA A 146 -3.12 1.89 8.22
N GLY A 147 -2.72 1.96 6.96
CA GLY A 147 -3.14 1.07 5.89
C GLY A 147 -1.99 0.20 5.44
N VAL A 148 -2.24 -1.08 5.19
CA VAL A 148 -1.21 -2.00 4.73
C VAL A 148 -1.60 -2.66 3.41
N ALA A 149 -0.59 -3.04 2.63
CA ALA A 149 -0.74 -3.73 1.37
C ALA A 149 0.42 -4.71 1.17
N HIS A 150 0.21 -5.70 0.32
CA HIS A 150 1.27 -6.64 -0.04
C HIS A 150 1.19 -7.03 -1.52
N CYS A 151 2.29 -7.56 -2.04
CA CYS A 151 2.31 -8.25 -3.32
C CYS A 151 3.29 -9.43 -3.29
N ARG A 152 3.07 -10.35 -4.23
CA ARG A 152 3.92 -11.52 -4.46
C ARG A 152 4.34 -11.58 -5.93
N ARG A 153 5.63 -11.91 -6.16
CA ARG A 153 6.20 -12.21 -7.48
C ARG A 153 7.00 -13.50 -7.40
N GLY A 154 6.41 -14.60 -7.82
CA GLY A 154 6.96 -15.94 -7.54
C GLY A 154 7.04 -16.17 -6.02
N MET A 155 8.23 -16.44 -5.51
CA MET A 155 8.50 -16.61 -4.08
C MET A 155 8.92 -15.31 -3.37
N ARG A 156 8.99 -14.20 -4.08
CA ARG A 156 9.36 -12.88 -3.55
C ARG A 156 8.12 -12.18 -3.02
N TYR A 157 8.17 -11.76 -1.77
CA TYR A 157 7.06 -11.15 -1.05
C TYR A 157 7.43 -9.77 -0.53
N LEU A 158 6.55 -8.81 -0.73
CA LEU A 158 6.65 -7.46 -0.21
C LEU A 158 5.39 -7.15 0.59
N HIS A 159 5.59 -6.66 1.79
CA HIS A 159 4.57 -6.08 2.67
C HIS A 159 4.96 -4.65 3.02
N HIS A 160 4.08 -3.71 2.82
CA HIS A 160 4.30 -2.33 3.20
C HIS A 160 3.07 -1.68 3.81
N GLY A 161 3.28 -0.58 4.51
CA GLY A 161 2.20 0.21 5.10
C GLY A 161 2.57 1.67 5.26
N CYS A 162 1.53 2.50 5.42
CA CYS A 162 1.64 3.91 5.76
C CYS A 162 1.01 4.15 7.12
N ILE A 163 1.75 4.78 8.04
CA ILE A 163 1.36 5.10 9.41
C ILE A 163 1.05 6.59 9.47
N LEU A 164 -0.17 6.95 9.86
CA LEU A 164 -0.62 8.33 10.04
C LEU A 164 -0.16 8.82 11.42
N VAL A 165 1.01 9.45 11.48
CA VAL A 165 1.55 9.97 12.73
C VAL A 165 0.94 11.33 13.04
N ASN A 166 1.07 12.29 12.11
CA ASN A 166 0.51 13.64 12.17
C ASN A 166 0.27 14.19 10.76
N SER A 167 -0.42 13.41 9.93
CA SER A 167 -0.72 13.74 8.53
C SER A 167 -1.85 14.75 8.42
N ASP A 168 -1.86 15.54 7.35
CA ASP A 168 -2.97 16.44 7.03
C ASP A 168 -4.15 15.62 6.47
N LEU A 169 -5.08 15.28 7.39
CA LEU A 169 -6.26 14.46 7.06
C LEU A 169 -7.33 15.25 6.28
N ASP A 170 -7.27 16.56 6.28
CA ASP A 170 -8.18 17.39 5.50
C ASP A 170 -7.76 17.39 4.03
N VAL A 171 -6.46 17.51 3.77
CA VAL A 171 -5.90 17.29 2.42
C VAL A 171 -6.21 15.87 1.91
N LEU A 172 -6.01 14.85 2.74
CA LEU A 172 -6.34 13.46 2.38
C LEU A 172 -7.82 13.34 1.95
N SER A 173 -8.73 13.96 2.69
CA SER A 173 -10.17 13.85 2.41
C SER A 173 -10.61 14.55 1.13
N GLN A 174 -9.93 15.62 0.73
CA GLN A 174 -10.21 16.41 -0.47
C GLN A 174 -9.49 15.89 -1.71
N ALA A 175 -8.31 15.30 -1.53
CA ALA A 175 -7.47 14.80 -2.61
C ALA A 175 -7.99 13.51 -3.28
N LEU A 176 -8.83 12.76 -2.56
CA LEU A 176 -9.36 11.48 -3.04
C LEU A 176 -10.86 11.60 -3.37
N ASN A 177 -11.21 11.09 -4.55
CA ASN A 177 -12.61 10.89 -4.88
C ASN A 177 -13.15 9.68 -4.13
N VAL A 178 -14.13 9.94 -3.30
CA VAL A 178 -14.70 8.92 -2.43
C VAL A 178 -15.88 8.25 -3.12
N ASP A 179 -15.82 6.92 -3.25
CA ASP A 179 -16.97 6.13 -3.69
C ASP A 179 -18.08 6.17 -2.61
N PRO A 180 -19.24 6.82 -2.88
CA PRO A 180 -20.33 6.91 -1.91
C PRO A 180 -20.84 5.55 -1.41
N ALA A 181 -20.66 4.46 -2.19
CA ALA A 181 -21.04 3.12 -1.80
C ALA A 181 -20.17 2.55 -0.65
N LYS A 182 -18.94 3.04 -0.50
CA LYS A 182 -18.05 2.66 0.63
C LYS A 182 -18.61 3.16 1.97
N TYR A 183 -19.47 4.17 1.98
CA TYR A 183 -20.00 4.82 3.19
C TYR A 183 -21.41 4.36 3.54
N LYS A 184 -22.28 4.13 2.54
CA LYS A 184 -23.66 3.66 2.78
C LYS A 184 -23.72 2.35 3.54
N SER A 185 -22.77 1.45 3.34
CA SER A 185 -22.74 0.13 4.00
C SER A 185 -22.27 0.14 5.46
N LYS A 186 -21.67 1.25 5.95
CA LYS A 186 -21.09 1.36 7.30
C LYS A 186 -21.59 2.56 8.11
N GLY A 187 -22.56 3.32 7.62
CA GLY A 187 -23.14 4.46 8.34
C GLY A 187 -22.20 5.64 8.59
N VAL A 188 -21.09 5.73 7.87
CA VAL A 188 -20.05 6.75 8.08
C VAL A 188 -20.08 7.80 6.97
N ALA A 189 -20.03 9.08 7.32
CA ALA A 189 -20.31 10.19 6.42
C ALA A 189 -19.11 10.61 5.53
N SER A 190 -17.84 10.34 5.91
CA SER A 190 -16.66 10.81 5.15
C SER A 190 -15.40 9.95 5.39
N VAL A 191 -14.35 10.14 4.54
CA VAL A 191 -13.01 9.56 4.76
C VAL A 191 -12.44 10.05 6.08
N ARG A 192 -12.55 11.35 6.33
CA ARG A 192 -12.01 12.02 7.50
C ARG A 192 -12.49 11.40 8.83
N SER A 193 -13.74 10.98 8.90
CA SER A 193 -14.33 10.36 10.09
C SER A 193 -13.90 8.91 10.35
N ARG A 194 -13.10 8.31 9.46
CA ARG A 194 -12.63 6.93 9.56
C ARG A 194 -11.14 6.80 9.84
N VAL A 195 -10.38 7.88 9.67
CA VAL A 195 -8.93 7.90 9.84
C VAL A 195 -8.55 8.82 11.01
N GLY A 196 -7.44 8.51 11.66
CA GLY A 196 -6.92 9.29 12.77
C GLY A 196 -5.40 9.34 12.77
N ASN A 197 -4.86 10.34 13.45
CA ASN A 197 -3.43 10.48 13.69
C ASN A 197 -3.02 9.89 15.04
N LEU A 198 -1.89 9.20 15.09
CA LEU A 198 -1.33 8.68 16.36
C LEU A 198 -0.99 9.81 17.33
N ALA A 199 -0.50 10.96 16.83
CA ALA A 199 -0.13 12.10 17.65
C ALA A 199 -1.34 12.73 18.35
N GLU A 200 -2.49 12.79 17.68
CA GLU A 200 -3.74 13.29 18.24
C GLU A 200 -4.19 12.41 19.42
N TYR A 201 -4.19 11.09 19.24
CA TYR A 201 -4.53 10.15 20.31
C TYR A 201 -3.62 10.32 21.52
N LEU A 202 -2.30 10.34 21.33
CA LEU A 202 -1.35 10.44 22.44
C LEU A 202 -1.46 11.76 23.18
N SER A 203 -1.72 12.87 22.48
CA SER A 203 -1.91 14.18 23.10
C SER A 203 -3.12 14.25 24.04
N VAL A 204 -4.16 13.47 23.74
CA VAL A 204 -5.39 13.40 24.58
C VAL A 204 -5.21 12.44 25.75
N HIS A 205 -4.62 11.26 25.50
CA HIS A 205 -4.57 10.18 26.50
C HIS A 205 -3.31 10.20 27.37
N SER A 206 -2.30 10.96 26.98
CA SER A 206 -1.01 11.07 27.69
C SER A 206 -0.41 12.47 27.49
N PRO A 207 -1.09 13.53 27.94
CA PRO A 207 -0.70 14.92 27.67
C PRO A 207 0.65 15.31 28.29
N ASP A 208 1.11 14.57 29.29
CA ASP A 208 2.40 14.81 29.95
C ASP A 208 3.58 14.26 29.15
N LEU A 209 3.33 13.44 28.13
CA LEU A 209 4.38 12.95 27.25
C LEU A 209 4.74 14.00 26.19
N PRO A 210 6.02 14.03 25.74
CA PRO A 210 6.41 14.86 24.63
C PRO A 210 5.56 14.56 23.38
N PRO A 211 5.31 15.54 22.50
CA PRO A 211 4.53 15.34 21.27
C PRO A 211 5.07 14.17 20.45
N LEU A 212 4.17 13.35 19.90
CA LEU A 212 4.56 12.26 19.04
C LEU A 212 4.93 12.82 17.66
N THR A 213 6.16 12.53 17.25
CA THR A 213 6.68 12.93 15.95
C THR A 213 6.96 11.68 15.09
N VAL A 214 7.06 11.86 13.77
CA VAL A 214 7.47 10.78 12.85
C VAL A 214 8.83 10.22 13.26
N GLN A 215 9.75 11.06 13.75
CA GLN A 215 11.06 10.62 14.23
C GLN A 215 10.93 9.69 15.44
N ARG A 216 10.10 10.03 16.45
CA ARG A 216 9.87 9.15 17.61
C ARG A 216 9.30 7.79 17.22
N VAL A 217 8.37 7.76 16.25
CA VAL A 217 7.83 6.48 15.74
C VAL A 217 8.90 5.70 15.00
N ARG A 218 9.72 6.37 14.19
CA ARG A 218 10.86 5.76 13.51
C ARG A 218 11.85 5.15 14.51
N ASP A 219 12.22 5.89 15.54
CA ASP A 219 13.17 5.43 16.57
C ASP A 219 12.64 4.22 17.32
N ALA A 220 11.37 4.22 17.70
CA ALA A 220 10.73 3.08 18.36
C ALA A 220 10.72 1.81 17.46
N ILE A 221 10.47 1.95 16.16
CA ILE A 221 10.58 0.83 15.22
C ILE A 221 12.04 0.36 15.12
N MET A 222 12.99 1.29 15.07
CA MET A 222 14.42 0.97 14.96
C MET A 222 15.01 0.36 16.21
N GLU A 223 14.48 0.63 17.39
CA GLU A 223 14.86 -0.04 18.65
C GLU A 223 14.50 -1.52 18.66
N HIS A 224 13.47 -1.91 17.89
CA HIS A 224 13.01 -3.31 17.76
C HIS A 224 13.66 -4.05 16.60
N ARG A 225 14.55 -3.37 15.86
CA ARG A 225 15.20 -3.98 14.71
C ARG A 225 16.12 -5.11 15.13
N SER A 226 16.11 -6.19 14.35
CA SER A 226 17.21 -7.16 14.30
C SER A 226 17.87 -7.09 12.92
N GLY A 227 19.21 -7.17 12.89
CA GLY A 227 19.99 -7.15 11.64
C GLY A 227 20.75 -5.85 11.39
N ASP A 228 21.45 -5.86 10.29
CA ASP A 228 22.48 -4.88 9.97
C ASP A 228 21.93 -3.77 9.05
N GLU A 229 22.59 -2.63 9.08
CA GLU A 229 22.31 -1.53 8.15
C GLU A 229 22.84 -1.85 6.75
N TYR A 230 22.01 -1.64 5.73
CA TYR A 230 22.42 -1.71 4.33
C TYR A 230 22.48 -0.30 3.74
N ARG A 231 23.68 0.14 3.39
CA ARG A 231 23.90 1.40 2.68
C ARG A 231 23.94 1.15 1.20
N MET A 232 23.00 1.73 0.49
CA MET A 232 22.96 1.66 -0.97
C MET A 232 24.25 2.22 -1.58
N ASN A 233 24.83 1.46 -2.49
CA ASN A 233 26.01 1.89 -3.26
C ASN A 233 25.60 2.62 -4.56
N ALA A 234 26.58 3.13 -5.29
CA ALA A 234 26.32 3.87 -6.54
C ALA A 234 25.58 3.04 -7.59
N ALA A 235 25.83 1.72 -7.67
CA ALA A 235 25.13 0.83 -8.61
C ALA A 235 23.66 0.65 -8.24
N ASP A 236 23.35 0.56 -6.95
CA ASP A 236 21.96 0.53 -6.47
C ASP A 236 21.22 1.80 -6.89
N PHE A 237 21.80 2.98 -6.63
CA PHE A 237 21.20 4.27 -7.00
C PHE A 237 20.97 4.39 -8.50
N VAL A 238 21.93 3.98 -9.33
CA VAL A 238 21.78 3.99 -10.79
C VAL A 238 20.65 3.06 -11.24
N ALA A 239 20.58 1.85 -10.70
CA ALA A 239 19.57 0.88 -11.07
C ALA A 239 18.16 1.32 -10.63
N ILE A 240 18.02 1.85 -9.42
CA ILE A 240 16.74 2.39 -8.91
C ILE A 240 16.30 3.60 -9.74
N THR A 241 17.21 4.52 -10.04
CA THR A 241 16.92 5.69 -10.87
C THR A 241 16.47 5.29 -12.27
N ARG A 242 17.13 4.32 -12.89
CA ARG A 242 16.74 3.78 -14.20
C ARG A 242 15.33 3.15 -14.14
N LEU A 243 15.03 2.39 -13.11
CA LEU A 243 13.69 1.81 -12.91
C LEU A 243 12.63 2.88 -12.66
N ARG A 244 12.94 3.91 -11.86
CA ARG A 244 12.08 5.07 -11.67
C ARG A 244 11.73 5.72 -13.00
N ASP A 245 12.75 6.07 -13.79
CA ASP A 245 12.58 6.79 -15.05
C ASP A 245 11.87 5.96 -16.13
N ALA A 246 12.12 4.64 -16.16
CA ALA A 246 11.47 3.74 -17.11
C ALA A 246 10.02 3.36 -16.74
N LYS A 247 9.61 3.57 -15.48
CA LYS A 247 8.29 3.11 -15.02
C LYS A 247 7.60 4.12 -14.12
N TYR A 248 8.09 4.35 -12.89
CA TYR A 248 7.33 5.02 -11.83
C TYR A 248 7.11 6.51 -12.07
N SER A 249 7.97 7.18 -12.84
CA SER A 249 7.79 8.57 -13.25
C SER A 249 7.04 8.72 -14.58
N THR A 250 6.69 7.61 -15.25
CA THR A 250 6.00 7.67 -16.53
C THR A 250 4.50 7.92 -16.37
N TRP A 251 3.94 8.68 -17.30
CA TRP A 251 2.51 8.86 -17.41
C TRP A 251 1.78 7.53 -17.67
N ASP A 252 2.37 6.67 -18.50
CA ASP A 252 1.80 5.37 -18.88
C ASP A 252 1.58 4.47 -17.66
N TRP A 253 2.54 4.43 -16.73
CA TRP A 253 2.38 3.64 -15.50
C TRP A 253 1.30 4.20 -14.59
N THR A 254 1.24 5.53 -14.42
CA THR A 254 0.35 6.18 -13.45
C THR A 254 -1.06 6.35 -13.99
N TYR A 255 -1.21 6.83 -15.22
CA TYR A 255 -2.49 7.19 -15.84
C TYR A 255 -2.84 6.34 -17.06
N GLY A 256 -1.87 5.92 -17.87
CA GLY A 256 -2.06 5.14 -19.09
C GLY A 256 -2.69 3.78 -18.82
N ALA A 257 -2.42 3.19 -17.64
CA ALA A 257 -3.11 1.98 -17.17
C ALA A 257 -4.59 2.21 -16.81
N SER A 258 -5.14 3.38 -17.06
CA SER A 258 -6.53 3.79 -16.79
C SER A 258 -7.10 4.55 -17.99
N PRO A 259 -7.16 3.95 -19.20
CA PRO A 259 -7.73 4.60 -20.36
C PRO A 259 -9.22 4.92 -20.18
N PRO A 260 -9.79 5.86 -20.92
CA PRO A 260 -11.23 6.05 -20.95
C PRO A 260 -11.90 4.88 -21.66
N PHE A 261 -13.03 4.41 -21.14
CA PHE A 261 -13.88 3.37 -21.73
C PHE A 261 -15.30 3.88 -21.89
N THR A 262 -16.05 3.31 -22.85
CA THR A 262 -17.44 3.70 -23.12
C THR A 262 -18.41 3.14 -22.08
N GLU A 263 -18.14 1.93 -21.58
CA GLU A 263 -19.01 1.22 -20.65
C GLU A 263 -18.25 0.78 -19.40
N ARG A 264 -18.97 0.66 -18.29
CA ARG A 264 -18.44 0.08 -17.06
C ARG A 264 -19.51 -0.59 -16.21
N LYS A 265 -19.13 -1.68 -15.53
CA LYS A 265 -19.88 -2.31 -14.46
C LYS A 265 -19.00 -2.43 -13.22
N ALA A 266 -19.55 -2.29 -12.02
CA ALA A 266 -18.81 -2.41 -10.79
C ALA A 266 -19.61 -3.21 -9.75
N GLN A 267 -18.92 -4.10 -9.04
CA GLN A 267 -19.48 -4.88 -7.96
C GLN A 267 -18.55 -4.90 -6.74
N ARG A 268 -19.14 -4.83 -5.54
CA ARG A 268 -18.40 -4.94 -4.29
C ARG A 268 -18.59 -6.33 -3.71
N PHE A 269 -17.46 -6.95 -3.40
CA PHE A 269 -17.36 -8.24 -2.73
C PHE A 269 -16.83 -8.07 -1.31
N PRO A 270 -16.91 -9.08 -0.42
CA PRO A 270 -16.29 -9.03 0.91
C PRO A 270 -14.78 -8.73 0.88
N TRP A 271 -14.11 -9.18 -0.18
CA TRP A 271 -12.65 -9.04 -0.38
C TRP A 271 -12.24 -7.81 -1.20
N GLY A 272 -13.15 -7.00 -1.69
CA GLY A 272 -12.83 -5.76 -2.43
C GLY A 272 -13.89 -5.35 -3.43
N LYS A 273 -13.68 -4.21 -4.09
CA LYS A 273 -14.45 -3.74 -5.25
C LYS A 273 -13.77 -4.26 -6.51
N VAL A 274 -14.55 -4.77 -7.45
CA VAL A 274 -14.13 -5.02 -8.83
C VAL A 274 -14.95 -4.11 -9.73
N GLU A 275 -14.30 -3.47 -10.66
CA GLU A 275 -14.90 -2.69 -11.74
C GLU A 275 -14.34 -3.20 -13.06
N VAL A 276 -15.23 -3.47 -14.01
CA VAL A 276 -14.89 -3.82 -15.37
C VAL A 276 -15.22 -2.62 -16.25
N SER A 277 -14.25 -2.11 -16.97
CA SER A 277 -14.41 -1.06 -17.97
C SER A 277 -14.12 -1.65 -19.34
N TYR A 278 -14.99 -1.42 -20.33
CA TYR A 278 -14.90 -2.09 -21.62
C TYR A 278 -15.46 -1.23 -22.75
N ASP A 279 -14.94 -1.48 -23.95
CA ASP A 279 -15.43 -0.92 -25.20
C ASP A 279 -16.16 -1.97 -26.02
N ILE A 280 -17.31 -1.57 -26.55
CA ILE A 280 -18.14 -2.41 -27.41
C ILE A 280 -18.07 -1.89 -28.85
N ARG A 281 -17.77 -2.78 -29.80
CA ARG A 281 -17.87 -2.53 -31.24
C ARG A 281 -18.59 -3.67 -31.93
N GLN A 282 -19.63 -3.33 -32.69
CA GLN A 282 -20.42 -4.31 -33.46
C GLN A 282 -20.95 -5.49 -32.63
N GLY A 283 -21.35 -5.21 -31.37
CA GLY A 283 -21.89 -6.24 -30.47
C GLY A 283 -20.87 -7.11 -29.74
N SER A 284 -19.57 -6.85 -29.92
CA SER A 284 -18.49 -7.58 -29.25
C SER A 284 -17.64 -6.66 -28.38
N VAL A 285 -17.13 -7.19 -27.26
CA VAL A 285 -16.16 -6.50 -26.43
C VAL A 285 -14.80 -6.53 -27.13
N VAL A 286 -14.28 -5.34 -27.50
CA VAL A 286 -13.01 -5.19 -28.21
C VAL A 286 -11.83 -4.88 -27.30
N GLU A 287 -12.11 -4.28 -26.14
CA GLU A 287 -11.14 -3.98 -25.11
C GLU A 287 -11.81 -4.02 -23.75
N CYS A 288 -11.14 -4.58 -22.75
CA CYS A 288 -11.67 -4.75 -21.41
C CYS A 288 -10.55 -4.60 -20.37
N HIS A 289 -10.83 -3.85 -19.30
CA HIS A 289 -9.89 -3.69 -18.19
C HIS A 289 -10.60 -3.88 -16.85
N PHE A 290 -9.89 -4.52 -15.92
CA PHE A 290 -10.35 -4.73 -14.55
C PHE A 290 -9.67 -3.77 -13.59
N TYR A 291 -10.47 -3.01 -12.85
CA TYR A 291 -10.01 -2.08 -11.81
C TYR A 291 -10.58 -2.46 -10.46
N GLY A 292 -9.95 -2.00 -9.38
CA GLY A 292 -10.48 -2.18 -8.05
C GLY A 292 -9.47 -2.00 -6.92
N ASP A 293 -9.95 -2.23 -5.70
CA ASP A 293 -9.17 -2.21 -4.47
C ASP A 293 -8.84 -3.63 -3.97
N PHE A 294 -8.71 -4.59 -4.89
CA PHE A 294 -8.39 -5.97 -4.61
C PHE A 294 -6.88 -6.26 -4.59
N PHE A 295 -6.51 -7.41 -4.02
CA PHE A 295 -5.15 -7.94 -4.01
C PHE A 295 -5.12 -9.24 -4.82
N MET A 296 -4.15 -9.37 -5.72
CA MET A 296 -3.94 -10.60 -6.48
C MET A 296 -2.86 -11.47 -5.82
N ALA A 297 -3.12 -12.77 -5.72
CA ALA A 297 -2.22 -13.74 -5.07
C ALA A 297 -1.05 -14.21 -5.96
N GLY A 298 -0.96 -13.80 -7.23
CA GLY A 298 0.09 -14.22 -8.15
C GLY A 298 -0.02 -13.57 -9.53
N PRO A 299 0.88 -13.89 -10.49
CA PRO A 299 0.71 -13.52 -11.88
C PRO A 299 -0.43 -14.37 -12.46
N GLY A 300 -1.67 -13.95 -12.23
CA GLY A 300 -2.82 -14.53 -12.92
C GLY A 300 -2.65 -14.29 -14.44
N LYS A 301 -3.15 -15.22 -15.26
CA LYS A 301 -3.50 -14.87 -16.63
C LYS A 301 -4.33 -13.60 -16.58
N SER A 302 -4.08 -12.67 -17.47
CA SER A 302 -4.84 -11.42 -17.51
C SER A 302 -6.32 -11.79 -17.70
N LEU A 303 -7.16 -11.52 -16.70
CA LEU A 303 -8.63 -11.62 -16.86
C LEU A 303 -9.10 -10.84 -18.10
N THR A 304 -8.34 -9.82 -18.47
CA THR A 304 -8.53 -9.01 -19.66
C THR A 304 -8.44 -9.83 -20.95
N ASP A 305 -7.48 -10.78 -21.04
CA ASP A 305 -7.30 -11.61 -22.24
C ASP A 305 -8.43 -12.65 -22.41
N GLU A 306 -9.02 -13.12 -21.32
CA GLU A 306 -10.14 -14.08 -21.34
C GLU A 306 -11.46 -13.41 -21.74
N VAL A 307 -11.68 -12.14 -21.36
CA VAL A 307 -12.95 -11.42 -21.61
C VAL A 307 -12.95 -10.66 -22.94
N SER A 308 -11.79 -10.28 -23.48
CA SER A 308 -11.70 -9.49 -24.73
C SER A 308 -12.22 -10.19 -25.99
N SER A 309 -12.68 -11.45 -25.91
CA SER A 309 -13.29 -12.19 -27.02
C SER A 309 -14.76 -12.56 -26.77
N CYS A 310 -15.33 -12.15 -25.63
CA CYS A 310 -16.72 -12.48 -25.29
C CYS A 310 -17.73 -11.62 -26.04
N GLU A 311 -18.87 -12.18 -26.40
CA GLU A 311 -20.03 -11.41 -26.87
C GLU A 311 -20.73 -10.74 -25.66
N ILE A 312 -21.49 -9.64 -25.92
CA ILE A 312 -22.14 -8.84 -24.86
C ILE A 312 -23.04 -9.70 -23.96
N TYR A 313 -23.66 -10.72 -24.50
CA TYR A 313 -24.60 -11.59 -23.78
C TYR A 313 -23.94 -12.55 -22.82
N ASP A 314 -22.62 -12.73 -22.89
CA ASP A 314 -21.84 -13.58 -22.00
C ASP A 314 -21.33 -12.85 -20.73
N LEU A 315 -21.65 -11.55 -20.61
CA LEU A 315 -21.21 -10.68 -19.50
C LEU A 315 -22.26 -10.45 -18.41
N GLU A 316 -23.42 -11.12 -18.46
CA GLU A 316 -24.43 -11.12 -17.41
C GLU A 316 -24.02 -12.10 -16.31
#